data_ba7ffa5001c9104435a3c637488f2c9d
#
_entry.id   ba7ffa5001c9104435a3c637488f2c9d
#
_cell.length_a   1.000
_cell.length_b   1.000
_cell.length_c   1.000
_cell.angle_alpha   90.00
_cell.angle_beta   90.00
_cell.angle_gamma   90.00
#
_symmetry.space_group_name_H-M   'P 1'
#
loop_
_entity.id
_entity.type
_entity.pdbx_description
1 polymer ?
#
loop_
_entity_poly.entity_id
_entity_poly.type
_entity_poly.pdbx_seq_one_letter_code
_entity_poly.pdbx_strand_id
1 'polypeptide(L)'
;LAAVLLWIAVGSWIAGFDVVYALLDLEFDRAHGIHSIPARFGEQRAVRISGAAHLVALAALLALPAATPLGLPYLTVVVAGVAPLLAAQQWLVRRRGVGAALRAFNANLWISALVLGGVILDVLLR
;
A
#
# COMPACT_ATOMS: atom_id res chain seq x y z
N LEU A 1 0.97 19.99 8.59
CA LEU A 1 0.70 19.38 7.28
C LEU A 1 1.42 18.04 7.13
N ALA A 2 2.76 17.95 7.43
CA ALA A 2 3.54 16.71 7.30
C ALA A 2 2.92 15.51 8.05
N ALA A 3 2.53 15.70 9.31
CA ALA A 3 1.90 14.64 10.10
C ALA A 3 0.59 14.15 9.49
N VAL A 4 -0.21 15.03 8.89
CA VAL A 4 -1.46 14.67 8.21
C VAL A 4 -1.16 13.85 6.95
N LEU A 5 -0.18 14.27 6.15
CA LEU A 5 0.24 13.51 4.97
C LEU A 5 0.76 12.12 5.32
N LEU A 6 1.57 12.01 6.38
CA LEU A 6 2.05 10.72 6.88
C LEU A 6 0.90 9.84 7.38
N TRP A 7 -0.05 10.41 8.11
CA TRP A 7 -1.22 9.68 8.58
C TRP A 7 -2.06 9.15 7.40
N ILE A 8 -2.30 9.99 6.38
CA ILE A 8 -2.99 9.57 5.16
C ILE A 8 -2.20 8.47 4.44
N ALA A 9 -0.89 8.66 4.25
CA ALA A 9 -0.03 7.71 3.55
C ALA A 9 -0.05 6.33 4.24
N VAL A 10 0.24 6.30 5.54
CA VAL A 10 0.32 5.05 6.31
C VAL A 10 -1.06 4.41 6.47
N GLY A 11 -2.09 5.19 6.83
CA GLY A 11 -3.45 4.69 7.00
C GLY A 11 -4.03 4.10 5.72
N SER A 12 -3.87 4.80 4.59
CA SER A 12 -4.33 4.29 3.29
C SER A 12 -3.54 3.06 2.83
N TRP A 13 -2.23 3.03 3.06
CA TRP A 13 -1.40 1.88 2.76
C TRP A 13 -1.83 0.65 3.57
N ILE A 14 -2.00 0.81 4.90
CA ILE A 14 -2.49 -0.27 5.79
C ILE A 14 -3.86 -0.75 5.33
N ALA A 15 -4.82 0.16 5.12
CA ALA A 15 -6.15 -0.21 4.64
C ALA A 15 -6.09 -0.98 3.30
N GLY A 16 -5.20 -0.59 2.39
CA GLY A 16 -5.03 -1.25 1.10
C GLY A 16 -4.56 -2.70 1.24
N PHE A 17 -3.54 -2.95 2.05
CA PHE A 17 -3.04 -4.32 2.21
C PHE A 17 -3.93 -5.19 3.12
N ASP A 18 -4.64 -4.60 4.09
CA ASP A 18 -5.62 -5.33 4.91
C ASP A 18 -6.77 -5.88 4.06
N VAL A 19 -7.24 -5.11 3.09
CA VAL A 19 -8.23 -5.60 2.12
C VAL A 19 -7.69 -6.77 1.30
N VAL A 20 -6.42 -6.74 0.89
CA VAL A 20 -5.77 -7.86 0.19
C VAL A 20 -5.64 -9.08 1.11
N TYR A 21 -5.25 -8.85 2.37
CA TYR A 21 -5.13 -9.93 3.35
C TYR A 21 -6.48 -10.59 3.64
N ALA A 22 -7.54 -9.80 3.77
CA ALA A 22 -8.91 -10.30 3.99
C ALA A 22 -9.43 -11.20 2.84
N LEU A 23 -8.81 -11.19 1.66
CA LEU A 23 -9.13 -12.16 0.61
C LEU A 23 -8.81 -13.60 1.01
N LEU A 24 -7.85 -13.82 1.92
CA LEU A 24 -7.48 -15.16 2.40
C LEU A 24 -8.62 -15.80 3.22
N ASP A 25 -9.41 -14.98 3.89
CA ASP A 25 -10.51 -15.42 4.75
C ASP A 25 -11.88 -15.32 4.08
N LEU A 26 -11.94 -15.02 2.78
CA LEU A 26 -13.18 -14.73 2.05
C LEU A 26 -14.26 -15.81 2.20
N GLU A 27 -13.89 -17.09 2.06
CA GLU A 27 -14.83 -18.20 2.18
C GLU A 27 -15.31 -18.37 3.63
N PHE A 28 -14.40 -18.26 4.58
CA PHE A 28 -14.70 -18.31 6.01
C PHE A 28 -15.63 -17.18 6.43
N ASP A 29 -15.32 -15.94 6.02
CA ASP A 29 -16.11 -14.75 6.32
C ASP A 29 -17.55 -14.90 5.81
N ARG A 30 -17.72 -15.37 4.57
CA ARG A 30 -19.04 -15.60 3.99
C ARG A 30 -19.83 -16.68 4.73
N ALA A 31 -19.18 -17.77 5.10
CA ALA A 31 -19.82 -18.87 5.81
C ALA A 31 -20.28 -18.48 7.21
N HIS A 32 -19.59 -17.55 7.86
CA HIS A 32 -19.86 -17.11 9.24
C HIS A 32 -20.55 -15.75 9.35
N GLY A 33 -20.97 -15.15 8.22
CA GLY A 33 -21.67 -13.86 8.22
C GLY A 33 -20.78 -12.66 8.60
N ILE A 34 -19.45 -12.78 8.46
CA ILE A 34 -18.51 -11.71 8.74
C ILE A 34 -18.52 -10.72 7.55
N HIS A 35 -18.68 -9.43 7.85
CA HIS A 35 -18.82 -8.37 6.85
C HIS A 35 -17.47 -7.74 6.51
N SER A 36 -16.50 -8.52 6.04
CA SER A 36 -15.27 -7.98 5.47
C SER A 36 -15.55 -7.34 4.08
N ILE A 37 -14.65 -6.45 3.63
CA ILE A 37 -14.79 -5.82 2.30
C ILE A 37 -14.89 -6.86 1.19
N PRO A 38 -14.02 -7.92 1.13
CA PRO A 38 -14.18 -8.97 0.13
C PRO A 38 -15.49 -9.75 0.25
N ALA A 39 -15.92 -10.08 1.47
CA ALA A 39 -17.16 -10.81 1.69
C ALA A 39 -18.39 -10.03 1.21
N ARG A 40 -18.42 -8.71 1.47
CA ARG A 40 -19.53 -7.83 1.13
C ARG A 40 -19.56 -7.42 -0.34
N PHE A 41 -18.42 -7.07 -0.93
CA PHE A 41 -18.37 -6.48 -2.28
C PHE A 41 -17.83 -7.42 -3.34
N GLY A 42 -17.31 -8.59 -2.96
CA GLY A 42 -16.67 -9.55 -3.83
C GLY A 42 -15.19 -9.22 -4.12
N GLU A 43 -14.45 -10.24 -4.56
CA GLU A 43 -13.01 -10.20 -4.77
C GLU A 43 -12.57 -9.05 -5.69
N GLN A 44 -13.20 -8.91 -6.86
CA GLN A 44 -12.79 -7.91 -7.85
C GLN A 44 -12.94 -6.46 -7.36
N ARG A 45 -14.04 -6.17 -6.64
CA ARG A 45 -14.25 -4.84 -6.07
C ARG A 45 -13.31 -4.59 -4.90
N ALA A 46 -13.06 -5.58 -4.06
CA ALA A 46 -12.10 -5.50 -2.98
C ALA A 46 -10.69 -5.15 -3.51
N VAL A 47 -10.23 -5.81 -4.56
CA VAL A 47 -8.93 -5.49 -5.19
C VAL A 47 -8.89 -4.07 -5.77
N ARG A 48 -10.00 -3.56 -6.32
CA ARG A 48 -10.07 -2.15 -6.77
C ARG A 48 -10.01 -1.17 -5.61
N ILE A 49 -10.71 -1.45 -4.50
CA ILE A 49 -10.68 -0.64 -3.28
C ILE A 49 -9.27 -0.60 -2.70
N SER A 50 -8.60 -1.75 -2.58
CA SER A 50 -7.20 -1.83 -2.20
C SER A 50 -6.30 -0.98 -3.12
N GLY A 51 -6.48 -1.10 -4.43
CA GLY A 51 -5.72 -0.31 -5.40
C GLY A 51 -5.92 1.20 -5.24
N ALA A 52 -7.15 1.64 -5.00
CA ALA A 52 -7.44 3.05 -4.74
C ALA A 52 -6.77 3.54 -3.44
N ALA A 53 -6.79 2.74 -2.37
CA ALA A 53 -6.11 3.05 -1.13
C ALA A 53 -4.59 3.17 -1.32
N HIS A 54 -3.96 2.27 -2.09
CA HIS A 54 -2.54 2.34 -2.42
C HIS A 54 -2.19 3.58 -3.28
N LEU A 55 -3.08 4.00 -4.18
CA LEU A 55 -2.88 5.25 -4.94
C LEU A 55 -2.93 6.48 -4.04
N VAL A 56 -3.85 6.52 -3.07
CA VAL A 56 -3.91 7.59 -2.07
C VAL A 56 -2.65 7.61 -1.22
N ALA A 57 -2.18 6.44 -0.77
CA ALA A 57 -0.93 6.33 -0.03
C ALA A 57 0.26 6.87 -0.82
N LEU A 58 0.40 6.46 -2.09
CA LEU A 58 1.47 6.93 -2.97
C LEU A 58 1.40 8.44 -3.20
N ALA A 59 0.22 8.99 -3.46
CA ALA A 59 0.03 10.42 -3.64
C ALA A 59 0.43 11.21 -2.39
N ALA A 60 0.07 10.72 -1.19
CA ALA A 60 0.45 11.35 0.07
C ALA A 60 1.98 11.29 0.31
N LEU A 61 2.65 10.16 -0.02
CA LEU A 61 4.11 10.05 0.03
C LEU A 61 4.79 11.03 -0.93
N LEU A 62 4.30 11.16 -2.16
CA LEU A 62 4.83 12.10 -3.15
C LEU A 62 4.60 13.57 -2.76
N ALA A 63 3.59 13.85 -1.95
CA ALA A 63 3.30 15.19 -1.46
C ALA A 63 4.14 15.59 -0.22
N LEU A 64 4.81 14.66 0.46
CA LEU A 64 5.59 14.95 1.67
C LEU A 64 6.65 16.04 1.50
N PRO A 65 7.40 16.13 0.37
CA PRO A 65 8.38 17.22 0.18
C PRO A 65 7.76 18.63 0.19
N ALA A 66 6.47 18.78 -0.07
CA ALA A 66 5.80 20.08 0.03
C ALA A 66 5.62 20.56 1.48
N ALA A 67 5.77 19.66 2.46
CA ALA A 67 5.56 19.94 3.87
C ALA A 67 6.78 19.59 4.76
N THR A 68 7.87 19.12 4.14
CA THR A 68 9.09 18.69 4.80
C THR A 68 10.30 19.11 3.97
N PRO A 69 11.51 19.14 4.54
CA PRO A 69 12.72 19.39 3.75
C PRO A 69 13.19 18.19 2.90
N LEU A 70 12.40 17.13 2.75
CA LEU A 70 12.72 15.99 1.86
C LEU A 70 12.83 16.43 0.39
N GLY A 71 13.79 15.88 -0.35
CA GLY A 71 14.11 16.29 -1.72
C GLY A 71 14.16 15.13 -2.72
N LEU A 72 15.00 15.29 -3.73
CA LEU A 72 15.14 14.34 -4.84
C LEU A 72 15.55 12.93 -4.40
N PRO A 73 16.49 12.71 -3.45
CA PRO A 73 16.84 11.35 -3.03
C PRO A 73 15.64 10.57 -2.50
N TYR A 74 14.83 11.19 -1.65
CA TYR A 74 13.59 10.60 -1.15
C TYR A 74 12.60 10.30 -2.29
N LEU A 75 12.33 11.30 -3.16
CA LEU A 75 11.41 11.13 -4.28
C LEU A 75 11.85 10.01 -5.24
N THR A 76 13.15 9.89 -5.48
CA THR A 76 13.69 8.81 -6.31
C THR A 76 13.35 7.43 -5.73
N VAL A 77 13.52 7.26 -4.42
CA VAL A 77 13.17 5.98 -3.76
C VAL A 77 11.66 5.71 -3.82
N VAL A 78 10.83 6.73 -3.63
CA VAL A 78 9.37 6.57 -3.71
C VAL A 78 8.95 6.19 -5.14
N VAL A 79 9.46 6.89 -6.16
CA VAL A 79 9.05 6.66 -7.56
C VAL A 79 9.65 5.37 -8.13
N ALA A 80 10.94 5.09 -7.88
CA ALA A 80 11.63 3.94 -8.45
C ALA A 80 11.52 2.66 -7.60
N GLY A 81 11.17 2.78 -6.31
CA GLY A 81 11.06 1.66 -5.39
C GLY A 81 9.61 1.39 -4.94
N VAL A 82 9.01 2.35 -4.23
CA VAL A 82 7.68 2.14 -3.63
C VAL A 82 6.58 1.99 -4.68
N ALA A 83 6.53 2.89 -5.67
CA ALA A 83 5.47 2.88 -6.67
C ALA A 83 5.45 1.58 -7.51
N PRO A 84 6.55 1.08 -8.06
CA PRO A 84 6.55 -0.19 -8.80
C PRO A 84 6.23 -1.39 -7.90
N LEU A 85 6.62 -1.37 -6.62
CA LEU A 85 6.30 -2.44 -5.69
C LEU A 85 4.79 -2.50 -5.39
N LEU A 86 4.15 -1.36 -5.15
CA LEU A 86 2.68 -1.27 -5.02
C LEU A 86 1.97 -1.73 -6.30
N ALA A 87 2.47 -1.30 -7.47
CA ALA A 87 1.92 -1.72 -8.75
C ALA A 87 2.06 -3.23 -8.98
N ALA A 88 3.20 -3.81 -8.63
CA ALA A 88 3.45 -5.25 -8.72
C ALA A 88 2.52 -6.06 -7.80
N GLN A 89 2.28 -5.59 -6.57
CA GLN A 89 1.30 -6.21 -5.66
C GLN A 89 -0.09 -6.22 -6.27
N GLN A 90 -0.57 -5.09 -6.78
CA GLN A 90 -1.89 -4.98 -7.39
C GLN A 90 -2.01 -5.82 -8.66
N TRP A 91 -0.98 -5.85 -9.48
CA TRP A 91 -0.93 -6.70 -10.67
C TRP A 91 -0.99 -8.19 -10.30
N LEU A 92 -0.22 -8.60 -9.28
CA LEU A 92 -0.14 -9.99 -8.83
C LEU A 92 -1.50 -10.48 -8.32
N VAL A 93 -2.18 -9.70 -7.47
CA VAL A 93 -3.49 -10.06 -6.92
C VAL A 93 -4.56 -10.07 -8.02
N ARG A 94 -4.56 -9.10 -8.94
CA ARG A 94 -5.50 -9.08 -10.09
C ARG A 94 -5.34 -10.27 -11.02
N ARG A 95 -4.12 -10.77 -11.19
CA ARG A 95 -3.84 -11.90 -12.11
C ARG A 95 -4.05 -13.27 -11.48
N ARG A 96 -3.78 -13.41 -10.19
CA ARG A 96 -3.74 -14.70 -9.49
C ARG A 96 -4.73 -14.81 -8.33
N GLY A 97 -5.50 -13.75 -8.06
CA GLY A 97 -6.53 -13.74 -7.02
C GLY A 97 -6.00 -14.08 -5.63
N VAL A 98 -6.84 -14.74 -4.86
CA VAL A 98 -6.55 -15.18 -3.47
C VAL A 98 -5.23 -15.93 -3.34
N GLY A 99 -4.87 -16.79 -4.31
CA GLY A 99 -3.61 -17.56 -4.27
C GLY A 99 -2.33 -16.71 -4.26
N ALA A 100 -2.42 -15.41 -4.56
CA ALA A 100 -1.30 -14.48 -4.51
C ALA A 100 -1.37 -13.49 -3.33
N ALA A 101 -2.48 -13.44 -2.61
CA ALA A 101 -2.72 -12.45 -1.57
C ALA A 101 -1.63 -12.45 -0.48
N LEU A 102 -1.21 -13.63 -0.01
CA LEU A 102 -0.15 -13.73 0.99
C LEU A 102 1.20 -13.20 0.48
N ARG A 103 1.55 -13.47 -0.79
CA ARG A 103 2.80 -12.95 -1.39
C ARG A 103 2.74 -11.44 -1.57
N ALA A 104 1.59 -10.92 -2.01
CA ALA A 104 1.37 -9.49 -2.12
C ALA A 104 1.44 -8.83 -0.73
N PHE A 105 0.83 -9.42 0.29
CA PHE A 105 0.91 -8.96 1.66
C PHE A 105 2.35 -8.92 2.18
N ASN A 106 3.13 -9.99 2.00
CA ASN A 106 4.52 -10.06 2.48
C ASN A 106 5.43 -9.02 1.82
N ALA A 107 5.11 -8.56 0.61
CA ALA A 107 5.88 -7.51 -0.05
C ALA A 107 5.79 -6.15 0.68
N ASN A 108 4.82 -5.94 1.58
CA ASN A 108 4.70 -4.71 2.36
C ASN A 108 5.90 -4.45 3.29
N LEU A 109 6.59 -5.51 3.72
CA LEU A 109 7.82 -5.36 4.50
C LEU A 109 8.86 -4.49 3.76
N TRP A 110 8.96 -4.66 2.45
CA TRP A 110 9.90 -3.89 1.62
C TRP A 110 9.47 -2.45 1.42
N ILE A 111 8.15 -2.16 1.43
CA ILE A 111 7.63 -0.80 1.29
C ILE A 111 8.07 0.07 2.48
N SER A 112 7.90 -0.43 3.71
CA SER A 112 8.33 0.30 4.90
C SER A 112 9.83 0.54 4.93
N ALA A 113 10.61 -0.48 4.56
CA ALA A 113 12.06 -0.37 4.48
C ALA A 113 12.51 0.65 3.42
N LEU A 114 11.86 0.68 2.26
CA LEU A 114 12.14 1.66 1.20
C LEU A 114 11.81 3.09 1.62
N VAL A 115 10.63 3.31 2.23
CA VAL A 115 10.24 4.64 2.70
C VAL A 115 11.23 5.17 3.74
N LEU A 116 11.56 4.34 4.74
CA LEU A 116 12.53 4.71 5.77
C LEU A 116 13.92 4.94 5.17
N GLY A 117 14.37 4.04 4.31
CA GLY A 117 15.65 4.16 3.61
C GLY A 117 15.73 5.42 2.76
N GLY A 118 14.64 5.79 2.08
CA GLY A 118 14.55 7.02 1.30
C GLY A 118 14.68 8.28 2.16
N VAL A 119 14.07 8.29 3.33
CA VAL A 119 14.22 9.40 4.29
C VAL A 119 15.66 9.49 4.81
N ILE A 120 16.25 8.36 5.22
CA ILE A 120 17.62 8.32 5.72
C ILE A 120 18.59 8.78 4.62
N LEU A 121 18.45 8.28 3.41
CA LEU A 121 19.28 8.63 2.26
C LEU A 121 19.21 10.14 1.99
N ASP A 122 18.01 10.71 1.99
CA ASP A 122 17.81 12.14 1.79
C ASP A 122 18.51 12.99 2.88
N VAL A 123 18.40 12.58 4.14
CA VAL A 123 19.04 13.25 5.27
C VAL A 123 20.57 13.19 5.19
N LEU A 124 21.12 12.04 4.75
CA LEU A 124 22.59 11.86 4.66
C LEU A 124 23.22 12.57 3.45
N LEU A 125 22.46 12.83 2.40
CA LEU A 125 22.94 13.47 1.17
C LEU A 125 22.74 14.99 1.13
N ARG A 126 22.20 15.58 2.17
CA ARG A 126 22.12 17.04 2.37
C ARG A 126 23.41 17.59 2.91
#